data_c196b8a14a2bb00bcbb3998d7265f0fb
#
_entry.id   c196b8a14a2bb00bcbb3998d7265f0fb
#
_cell.length_a   1.000
_cell.length_b   1.000
_cell.length_c   1.000
_cell.angle_alpha   90.00
_cell.angle_beta   90.00
_cell.angle_gamma   90.00
#
_symmetry.space_group_name_H-M   'P 1'
#
loop_
_entity.id
_entity.type
_entity.pdbx_description
1 polymer ?
#
loop_
_entity_poly.entity_id
_entity_poly.type
_entity_poly.pdbx_seq_one_letter_code
_entity_poly.pdbx_strand_id
1 'polypeptide(L)'
;FKDVADLLRPLYFRLWELVMQTDYIQSDETTIPVMNDERHKTVKGYIWLVRSVMTGRQFFYYDKGSRSGKVVLKLFGKFRGAIQTDGYERYEMLDAKKGIILLGCWAHARRHFWEARKNDMQRADYALAQIQLLYDVERKADDERLTYEQRAELRARLAYPILVRFEKWLVNEYP
;
A
#
# COMPACT_ATOMS: atom_id res chain seq x y z
N PHE A 1 -32.59 4.66 -1.87
CA PHE A 1 -31.15 4.33 -1.85
C PHE A 1 -30.88 2.83 -1.67
N LYS A 2 -31.57 2.14 -0.74
CA LYS A 2 -31.36 0.71 -0.46
C LYS A 2 -31.59 -0.16 -1.71
N ASP A 3 -32.70 0.04 -2.42
CA ASP A 3 -33.04 -0.75 -3.59
C ASP A 3 -32.04 -0.62 -4.73
N VAL A 4 -31.49 0.60 -4.93
CA VAL A 4 -30.42 0.84 -5.91
C VAL A 4 -29.12 0.15 -5.49
N ALA A 5 -28.77 0.20 -4.21
CA ALA A 5 -27.58 -0.49 -3.70
C ALA A 5 -27.72 -2.02 -3.85
N ASP A 6 -28.91 -2.57 -3.60
CA ASP A 6 -29.18 -4.00 -3.78
C ASP A 6 -29.10 -4.41 -5.26
N LEU A 7 -29.58 -3.57 -6.17
CA LEU A 7 -29.48 -3.79 -7.62
C LEU A 7 -28.01 -3.78 -8.11
N LEU A 8 -27.17 -2.89 -7.56
CA LEU A 8 -25.75 -2.77 -7.94
C LEU A 8 -24.84 -3.78 -7.23
N ARG A 9 -25.32 -4.46 -6.21
CA ARG A 9 -24.53 -5.40 -5.41
C ARG A 9 -23.83 -6.50 -6.23
N PRO A 10 -24.44 -7.15 -7.23
CA PRO A 10 -23.77 -8.15 -8.07
C PRO A 10 -22.57 -7.58 -8.83
N LEU A 11 -22.67 -6.33 -9.33
CA LEU A 11 -21.57 -5.64 -10.00
C LEU A 11 -20.41 -5.34 -9.06
N TYR A 12 -20.71 -4.93 -7.82
CA TYR A 12 -19.70 -4.71 -6.78
C TYR A 12 -18.95 -6.00 -6.47
N PHE A 13 -19.62 -7.12 -6.25
CA PHE A 13 -18.95 -8.39 -5.98
C PHE A 13 -18.16 -8.90 -7.17
N ARG A 14 -18.67 -8.69 -8.40
CA ARG A 14 -17.90 -9.03 -9.60
C ARG A 14 -16.62 -8.20 -9.72
N LEU A 15 -16.68 -6.91 -9.42
CA LEU A 15 -15.50 -6.05 -9.38
C LEU A 15 -14.48 -6.51 -8.32
N TRP A 16 -14.97 -6.85 -7.11
CA TRP A 16 -14.14 -7.45 -6.06
C TRP A 16 -13.40 -8.70 -6.55
N GLU A 17 -14.14 -9.66 -7.13
CA GLU A 17 -13.55 -10.88 -7.68
C GLU A 17 -12.45 -10.58 -8.71
N LEU A 18 -12.72 -9.67 -9.66
CA LEU A 18 -11.77 -9.30 -10.71
C LEU A 18 -10.51 -8.65 -10.16
N VAL A 19 -10.60 -7.87 -9.09
CA VAL A 19 -9.42 -7.30 -8.40
C VAL A 19 -8.65 -8.38 -7.68
N MET A 20 -9.33 -9.25 -6.94
CA MET A 20 -8.70 -10.28 -6.11
C MET A 20 -8.16 -11.49 -6.90
N GLN A 21 -8.46 -11.60 -8.20
CA GLN A 21 -7.90 -12.61 -9.11
C GLN A 21 -6.56 -12.20 -9.70
N THR A 22 -6.08 -11.00 -9.41
CA THR A 22 -4.77 -10.52 -9.91
C THR A 22 -3.65 -10.85 -8.93
N ASP A 23 -2.41 -10.94 -9.40
CA ASP A 23 -1.25 -11.34 -8.59
C ASP A 23 -0.62 -10.20 -7.81
N TYR A 24 -1.05 -8.95 -8.06
CA TYR A 24 -0.50 -7.78 -7.38
C TYR A 24 -1.59 -6.74 -7.11
N ILE A 25 -1.82 -6.49 -5.83
CA ILE A 25 -2.76 -5.49 -5.33
C ILE A 25 -2.09 -4.47 -4.41
N GLN A 26 -2.69 -3.29 -4.33
CA GLN A 26 -2.38 -2.25 -3.36
C GLN A 26 -3.56 -2.11 -2.41
N SER A 27 -3.29 -1.88 -1.14
CA SER A 27 -4.32 -1.58 -0.14
C SER A 27 -3.90 -0.42 0.74
N ASP A 28 -4.86 0.46 1.02
CA ASP A 28 -4.72 1.60 1.92
C ASP A 28 -6.05 1.87 2.61
N GLU A 29 -6.03 2.49 3.79
CA GLU A 29 -7.23 2.87 4.51
C GLU A 29 -7.34 4.39 4.66
N THR A 30 -8.49 4.92 4.30
CA THR A 30 -8.81 6.31 4.57
C THR A 30 -9.84 6.45 5.68
N THR A 31 -9.74 7.53 6.44
CA THR A 31 -10.67 7.81 7.53
C THR A 31 -11.90 8.56 7.03
N ILE A 32 -13.05 8.19 7.56
CA ILE A 32 -14.32 8.91 7.36
C ILE A 32 -14.97 9.23 8.71
N PRO A 33 -15.63 10.39 8.84
CA PRO A 33 -16.49 10.66 9.97
C PRO A 33 -17.78 9.82 9.84
N VAL A 34 -18.09 9.05 10.88
CA VAL A 34 -19.30 8.21 10.94
C VAL A 34 -20.14 8.67 12.13
N MET A 35 -21.41 8.96 11.90
CA MET A 35 -22.31 9.26 12.99
C MET A 35 -22.61 7.97 13.78
N ASN A 36 -22.47 8.05 15.08
CA ASN A 36 -22.85 6.99 15.99
C ASN A 36 -24.12 7.44 16.70
N ASP A 37 -25.26 6.89 16.28
CA ASP A 37 -26.59 7.28 16.74
C ASP A 37 -26.79 6.99 18.23
N GLU A 38 -26.19 5.91 18.75
CA GLU A 38 -26.32 5.55 20.18
C GLU A 38 -25.59 6.54 21.10
N ARG A 39 -24.52 7.17 20.62
CA ARG A 39 -23.70 8.11 21.40
C ARG A 39 -23.91 9.57 21.04
N HIS A 40 -24.75 9.86 20.04
CA HIS A 40 -24.96 11.19 19.44
C HIS A 40 -23.63 11.93 19.14
N LYS A 41 -22.59 11.17 18.69
CA LYS A 41 -21.23 11.67 18.42
C LYS A 41 -20.74 11.13 17.08
N THR A 42 -19.99 11.96 16.39
CA THR A 42 -19.21 11.51 15.24
C THR A 42 -18.00 10.72 15.72
N VAL A 43 -17.84 9.52 15.22
CA VAL A 43 -16.69 8.65 15.47
C VAL A 43 -15.89 8.48 14.19
N LYS A 44 -14.60 8.20 14.35
CA LYS A 44 -13.69 7.92 13.25
C LYS A 44 -13.96 6.49 12.75
N GLY A 45 -14.39 6.37 11.51
CA GLY A 45 -14.47 5.12 10.79
C GLY A 45 -13.39 5.01 9.70
N TYR A 46 -13.30 3.84 9.05
CA TYR A 46 -12.32 3.57 7.98
C TYR A 46 -13.00 2.95 6.77
N ILE A 47 -12.60 3.43 5.58
CA ILE A 47 -12.87 2.78 4.30
C ILE A 47 -11.56 2.22 3.79
N TRP A 48 -11.58 0.98 3.35
CA TRP A 48 -10.47 0.28 2.73
C TRP A 48 -10.55 0.46 1.21
N LEU A 49 -9.47 0.89 0.60
CA LEU A 49 -9.28 0.88 -0.85
C LEU A 49 -8.44 -0.34 -1.20
N VAL A 50 -8.89 -1.14 -2.17
CA VAL A 50 -8.10 -2.23 -2.75
C VAL A 50 -8.06 -2.02 -4.25
N ARG A 51 -6.85 -1.99 -4.82
CA ARG A 51 -6.61 -1.73 -6.23
C ARG A 51 -5.71 -2.82 -6.83
N SER A 52 -6.10 -3.36 -7.98
CA SER A 52 -5.22 -4.18 -8.81
C SER A 52 -4.22 -3.28 -9.55
N VAL A 53 -2.94 -3.54 -9.39
CA VAL A 53 -1.87 -2.83 -10.12
C VAL A 53 -1.92 -3.18 -11.61
N MET A 54 -2.23 -4.44 -11.92
CA MET A 54 -2.22 -4.97 -13.29
C MET A 54 -3.35 -4.42 -14.18
N THR A 55 -4.52 -4.18 -13.59
CA THR A 55 -5.72 -3.78 -14.36
C THR A 55 -6.20 -2.37 -14.06
N GLY A 56 -5.67 -1.73 -13.01
CA GLY A 56 -6.14 -0.44 -12.52
C GLY A 56 -7.53 -0.47 -11.86
N ARG A 57 -8.21 -1.63 -11.86
CA ARG A 57 -9.51 -1.79 -11.20
C ARG A 57 -9.36 -1.66 -9.70
N GLN A 58 -10.38 -1.09 -9.06
CA GLN A 58 -10.36 -0.87 -7.61
C GLN A 58 -11.76 -1.00 -7.03
N PHE A 59 -11.84 -1.37 -5.74
CA PHE A 59 -13.07 -1.33 -4.98
C PHE A 59 -12.83 -0.73 -3.59
N PHE A 60 -13.90 -0.26 -2.98
CA PHE A 60 -13.90 0.24 -1.62
C PHE A 60 -14.65 -0.74 -0.72
N TYR A 61 -14.12 -0.96 0.48
CA TYR A 61 -14.74 -1.83 1.46
C TYR A 61 -14.93 -1.10 2.78
N TYR A 62 -16.12 -1.25 3.36
CA TYR A 62 -16.48 -0.69 4.66
C TYR A 62 -16.97 -1.80 5.58
N ASP A 63 -16.36 -1.97 6.74
CA ASP A 63 -16.74 -2.95 7.75
C ASP A 63 -17.06 -2.26 9.07
N LYS A 64 -18.19 -1.57 9.13
CA LYS A 64 -18.66 -0.82 10.31
C LYS A 64 -17.59 0.17 10.85
N GLY A 65 -16.76 0.69 9.96
CA GLY A 65 -15.68 1.61 10.29
C GLY A 65 -14.47 0.97 10.96
N SER A 66 -14.36 -0.37 10.95
CA SER A 66 -13.25 -1.08 11.60
C SER A 66 -11.95 -1.01 10.81
N ARG A 67 -10.82 -0.85 11.52
CA ARG A 67 -9.43 -1.01 11.03
C ARG A 67 -8.74 -2.20 11.71
N SER A 68 -9.49 -3.21 12.11
CA SER A 68 -8.94 -4.35 12.86
C SER A 68 -8.28 -5.39 11.95
N GLY A 69 -7.38 -6.22 12.53
CA GLY A 69 -6.81 -7.36 11.81
C GLY A 69 -7.84 -8.37 11.31
N LYS A 70 -9.06 -8.42 11.91
CA LYS A 70 -10.16 -9.25 11.40
C LYS A 70 -10.58 -8.81 9.99
N VAL A 71 -10.57 -7.50 9.71
CA VAL A 71 -10.87 -6.96 8.37
C VAL A 71 -9.77 -7.34 7.39
N VAL A 72 -8.51 -7.25 7.80
CA VAL A 72 -7.35 -7.67 7.00
C VAL A 72 -7.49 -9.15 6.59
N LEU A 73 -7.78 -10.03 7.54
CA LEU A 73 -7.98 -11.46 7.25
C LEU A 73 -9.19 -11.73 6.36
N LYS A 74 -10.28 -10.99 6.56
CA LYS A 74 -11.50 -11.09 5.74
C LYS A 74 -11.24 -10.68 4.30
N LEU A 75 -10.50 -9.59 4.09
CA LEU A 75 -10.16 -9.10 2.75
C LEU A 75 -9.11 -9.99 2.07
N PHE A 76 -8.03 -10.31 2.77
CA PHE A 76 -6.80 -10.83 2.14
C PHE A 76 -6.44 -12.26 2.54
N GLY A 77 -7.11 -12.87 3.51
CA GLY A 77 -6.73 -14.20 4.02
C GLY A 77 -6.74 -15.32 2.98
N LYS A 78 -7.49 -15.15 1.89
CA LYS A 78 -7.54 -16.09 0.75
C LYS A 78 -6.75 -15.61 -0.48
N PHE A 79 -6.23 -14.40 -0.45
CA PHE A 79 -5.45 -13.84 -1.55
C PHE A 79 -4.14 -14.63 -1.73
N ARG A 80 -3.63 -14.63 -2.96
CA ARG A 80 -2.31 -15.17 -3.30
C ARG A 80 -1.64 -14.18 -4.25
N GLY A 81 -0.42 -13.78 -3.91
CA GLY A 81 0.32 -12.77 -4.67
C GLY A 81 0.92 -11.67 -3.79
N ALA A 82 1.31 -10.57 -4.40
CA ALA A 82 1.90 -9.42 -3.72
C ALA A 82 0.83 -8.43 -3.24
N ILE A 83 0.95 -7.98 -1.98
CA ILE A 83 0.11 -6.93 -1.39
C ILE A 83 1.01 -5.78 -0.97
N GLN A 84 0.86 -4.61 -1.59
CA GLN A 84 1.56 -3.41 -1.19
C GLN A 84 0.69 -2.56 -0.27
N THR A 85 1.26 -2.17 0.88
CA THR A 85 0.56 -1.41 1.93
C THR A 85 1.43 -0.25 2.45
N ASP A 86 0.86 0.56 3.35
CA ASP A 86 1.58 1.61 4.08
C ASP A 86 2.52 1.09 5.18
N GLY A 87 2.55 -0.23 5.43
CA GLY A 87 3.30 -0.85 6.51
C GLY A 87 2.57 -0.87 7.85
N TYR A 88 1.25 -0.67 7.86
CA TYR A 88 0.48 -0.79 9.10
C TYR A 88 0.59 -2.19 9.71
N GLU A 89 0.94 -2.27 10.98
CA GLU A 89 1.27 -3.51 11.73
C GLU A 89 0.25 -4.65 11.57
N ARG A 90 -1.03 -4.32 11.34
CA ARG A 90 -2.07 -5.35 11.19
C ARG A 90 -1.95 -6.17 9.92
N TYR A 91 -1.19 -5.72 8.94
CA TYR A 91 -0.90 -6.52 7.75
C TYR A 91 0.14 -7.61 8.01
N GLU A 92 0.99 -7.47 9.06
CA GLU A 92 2.01 -8.47 9.42
C GLU A 92 1.42 -9.86 9.68
N MET A 93 0.14 -9.93 10.11
CA MET A 93 -0.56 -11.21 10.26
C MET A 93 -0.72 -12.00 8.95
N LEU A 94 -0.49 -11.37 7.81
CA LEU A 94 -0.48 -12.00 6.50
C LEU A 94 0.88 -12.64 6.16
N ASP A 95 1.99 -12.27 6.82
CA ASP A 95 3.32 -12.85 6.60
C ASP A 95 3.33 -14.36 6.83
N ALA A 96 2.56 -14.82 7.81
CA ALA A 96 2.41 -16.24 8.08
C ALA A 96 1.54 -16.98 7.04
N LYS A 97 0.93 -16.27 6.09
CA LYS A 97 0.05 -16.87 5.07
C LYS A 97 0.84 -17.29 3.85
N LYS A 98 0.89 -18.58 3.61
CA LYS A 98 1.56 -19.15 2.42
C LYS A 98 0.99 -18.53 1.13
N GLY A 99 1.88 -18.01 0.30
CA GLY A 99 1.56 -17.44 -1.01
C GLY A 99 1.15 -15.97 -0.99
N ILE A 100 1.31 -15.26 0.14
CA ILE A 100 1.23 -13.81 0.22
C ILE A 100 2.66 -13.25 0.36
N ILE A 101 2.94 -12.16 -0.35
CA ILE A 101 4.17 -11.38 -0.27
C ILE A 101 3.77 -9.97 0.12
N LEU A 102 4.17 -9.53 1.31
CA LEU A 102 3.94 -8.14 1.74
C LEU A 102 5.01 -7.23 1.16
N LEU A 103 4.58 -6.10 0.62
CA LEU A 103 5.45 -5.05 0.08
C LEU A 103 5.14 -3.73 0.77
N GLY A 104 6.20 -3.01 1.15
CA GLY A 104 6.10 -1.63 1.63
C GLY A 104 5.88 -0.64 0.48
N CYS A 105 5.36 0.53 0.81
CA CYS A 105 5.13 1.62 -0.14
C CYS A 105 6.15 2.74 0.05
N TRP A 106 7.00 2.99 -0.95
CA TRP A 106 7.98 4.07 -0.92
C TRP A 106 7.37 5.46 -0.76
N ALA A 107 6.16 5.68 -1.26
CA ALA A 107 5.47 6.96 -1.07
C ALA A 107 5.14 7.23 0.41
N HIS A 108 4.73 6.18 1.15
CA HIS A 108 4.48 6.27 2.58
C HIS A 108 5.80 6.44 3.37
N ALA A 109 6.82 5.64 3.06
CA ALA A 109 8.14 5.80 3.67
C ALA A 109 8.70 7.22 3.45
N ARG A 110 8.60 7.74 2.20
CA ARG A 110 9.01 9.11 1.87
C ARG A 110 8.25 10.15 2.70
N ARG A 111 6.95 10.01 2.89
CA ARG A 111 6.15 10.91 3.71
C ARG A 111 6.64 10.92 5.16
N HIS A 112 6.91 9.75 5.75
CA HIS A 112 7.43 9.67 7.11
C HIS A 112 8.79 10.37 7.26
N PHE A 113 9.72 10.19 6.34
CA PHE A 113 10.99 10.92 6.36
C PHE A 113 10.79 12.43 6.16
N TRP A 114 9.84 12.84 5.31
CA TRP A 114 9.51 14.26 5.17
C TRP A 114 8.99 14.88 6.48
N GLU A 115 8.13 14.19 7.18
CA GLU A 115 7.59 14.63 8.47
C GLU A 115 8.67 14.64 9.56
N ALA A 116 9.61 13.68 9.52
CA ALA A 116 10.73 13.56 10.45
C ALA A 116 11.76 14.71 10.33
N ARG A 117 11.77 15.50 9.25
CA ARG A 117 12.62 16.69 9.11
C ARG A 117 12.45 17.70 10.25
N LYS A 118 11.31 17.70 10.90
CA LYS A 118 11.04 18.56 12.08
C LYS A 118 11.89 18.15 13.29
N ASN A 119 12.31 16.89 13.37
CA ASN A 119 13.06 16.32 14.48
C ASN A 119 14.56 16.20 14.14
N ASP A 120 14.87 15.67 12.96
CA ASP A 120 16.22 15.47 12.47
C ASP A 120 16.28 15.70 10.96
N MET A 121 16.57 16.95 10.59
CA MET A 121 16.60 17.36 9.18
C MET A 121 17.70 16.65 8.41
N GLN A 122 18.87 16.47 9.00
CA GLN A 122 20.03 15.91 8.31
C GLN A 122 19.80 14.45 7.91
N ARG A 123 19.34 13.61 8.84
CA ARG A 123 19.03 12.20 8.56
C ARG A 123 17.84 12.07 7.62
N ALA A 124 16.80 12.88 7.82
CA ALA A 124 15.62 12.86 6.97
C ALA A 124 15.94 13.26 5.52
N ASP A 125 16.74 14.30 5.30
CA ASP A 125 17.13 14.76 3.97
C ASP A 125 18.03 13.72 3.25
N TYR A 126 18.91 13.04 3.98
CA TYR A 126 19.67 11.93 3.40
C TYR A 126 18.74 10.80 2.92
N ALA A 127 17.80 10.36 3.76
CA ALA A 127 16.83 9.32 3.40
C ALA A 127 15.96 9.73 2.18
N LEU A 128 15.49 10.99 2.18
CA LEU A 128 14.71 11.54 1.06
C LEU A 128 15.53 11.56 -0.24
N ALA A 129 16.82 11.89 -0.16
CA ALA A 129 17.69 11.87 -1.33
C ALA A 129 17.87 10.44 -1.88
N GLN A 130 18.05 9.42 -1.01
CA GLN A 130 18.14 8.04 -1.47
C GLN A 130 16.83 7.56 -2.13
N ILE A 131 15.68 7.90 -1.54
CA ILE A 131 14.37 7.57 -2.13
C ILE A 131 14.18 8.30 -3.46
N GLN A 132 14.66 9.55 -3.59
CA GLN A 132 14.59 10.29 -4.85
C GLN A 132 15.38 9.58 -5.96
N LEU A 133 16.57 9.07 -5.66
CA LEU A 133 17.35 8.29 -6.63
C LEU A 133 16.60 7.04 -7.13
N LEU A 134 15.85 6.37 -6.24
CA LEU A 134 15.00 5.24 -6.65
C LEU A 134 13.87 5.68 -7.61
N TYR A 135 13.24 6.82 -7.34
CA TYR A 135 12.22 7.38 -8.25
C TYR A 135 12.82 7.82 -9.59
N ASP A 136 14.05 8.29 -9.60
CA ASP A 136 14.73 8.68 -10.85
C ASP A 136 14.99 7.45 -11.75
N VAL A 137 15.30 6.29 -11.15
CA VAL A 137 15.40 5.02 -11.90
C VAL A 137 14.06 4.64 -12.54
N GLU A 138 12.95 4.78 -11.80
CA GLU A 138 11.61 4.49 -12.32
C GLU A 138 11.22 5.47 -13.43
N ARG A 139 11.47 6.75 -13.24
CA ARG A 139 11.21 7.79 -14.24
C ARG A 139 11.97 7.52 -15.52
N LYS A 140 13.27 7.16 -15.42
CA LYS A 140 14.07 6.76 -16.56
C LYS A 140 13.43 5.58 -17.32
N ALA A 141 12.92 4.57 -16.58
CA ALA A 141 12.25 3.44 -17.20
C ALA A 141 10.96 3.83 -17.92
N ASP A 142 10.20 4.80 -17.38
CA ASP A 142 8.99 5.33 -17.98
C ASP A 142 9.28 6.17 -19.21
N ASP A 143 10.26 7.08 -19.14
CA ASP A 143 10.67 7.95 -20.24
C ASP A 143 11.18 7.14 -21.45
N GLU A 144 11.95 6.07 -21.18
CA GLU A 144 12.48 5.15 -22.21
C GLU A 144 11.44 4.08 -22.61
N ARG A 145 10.24 4.05 -22.01
CA ARG A 145 9.16 3.09 -22.28
C ARG A 145 9.63 1.64 -22.22
N LEU A 146 10.43 1.31 -21.22
CA LEU A 146 11.03 -0.01 -21.08
C LEU A 146 9.96 -1.09 -20.81
N THR A 147 10.20 -2.28 -21.37
CA THR A 147 9.41 -3.48 -21.01
C THR A 147 9.60 -3.87 -19.55
N TYR A 148 8.80 -4.80 -19.05
CA TYR A 148 8.97 -5.28 -17.66
C TYR A 148 10.34 -5.92 -17.42
N GLU A 149 10.85 -6.68 -18.39
CA GLU A 149 12.16 -7.32 -18.34
C GLU A 149 13.29 -6.28 -18.32
N GLN A 150 13.24 -5.31 -19.24
CA GLN A 150 14.22 -4.22 -19.32
C GLN A 150 14.19 -3.35 -18.05
N ARG A 151 12.99 -3.10 -17.49
CA ARG A 151 12.83 -2.40 -16.21
C ARG A 151 13.44 -3.19 -15.05
N ALA A 152 13.28 -4.51 -15.03
CA ALA A 152 13.89 -5.37 -14.02
C ALA A 152 15.42 -5.31 -14.10
N GLU A 153 16.01 -5.34 -15.30
CA GLU A 153 17.45 -5.18 -15.51
C GLU A 153 17.95 -3.80 -15.07
N LEU A 154 17.20 -2.74 -15.42
CA LEU A 154 17.53 -1.38 -15.00
C LEU A 154 17.54 -1.25 -13.47
N ARG A 155 16.53 -1.80 -12.80
CA ARG A 155 16.44 -1.84 -11.33
C ARG A 155 17.60 -2.61 -10.71
N ALA A 156 17.93 -3.78 -11.24
CA ALA A 156 19.07 -4.58 -10.76
C ALA A 156 20.38 -3.80 -10.88
N ARG A 157 20.58 -3.06 -11.96
CA ARG A 157 21.81 -2.30 -12.22
C ARG A 157 21.91 -1.01 -11.41
N LEU A 158 20.81 -0.24 -11.30
CA LEU A 158 20.82 1.12 -10.75
C LEU A 158 20.15 1.23 -9.36
N ALA A 159 18.98 0.60 -9.17
CA ALA A 159 18.25 0.72 -7.91
C ALA A 159 18.81 -0.18 -6.82
N TYR A 160 19.21 -1.40 -7.14
CA TYR A 160 19.75 -2.33 -6.14
C TYR A 160 20.97 -1.81 -5.39
N PRO A 161 22.00 -1.22 -6.02
CA PRO A 161 23.12 -0.62 -5.30
C PRO A 161 22.71 0.55 -4.37
N ILE A 162 21.66 1.31 -4.75
CA ILE A 162 21.11 2.38 -3.90
C ILE A 162 20.46 1.76 -2.66
N LEU A 163 19.66 0.72 -2.83
CA LEU A 163 18.99 0.01 -1.73
C LEU A 163 20.02 -0.56 -0.74
N VAL A 164 21.06 -1.22 -1.23
CA VAL A 164 22.12 -1.79 -0.38
C VAL A 164 22.84 -0.72 0.45
N ARG A 165 23.16 0.44 -0.15
CA ARG A 165 23.77 1.56 0.61
C ARG A 165 22.81 2.15 1.61
N PHE A 166 21.54 2.31 1.24
CA PHE A 166 20.51 2.88 2.10
C PHE A 166 20.21 1.95 3.28
N GLU A 167 20.12 0.65 3.05
CA GLU A 167 19.96 -0.35 4.11
C GLU A 167 21.12 -0.29 5.12
N LYS A 168 22.37 -0.28 4.65
CA LYS A 168 23.55 -0.15 5.52
C LYS A 168 23.50 1.11 6.35
N TRP A 169 23.10 2.22 5.75
CA TRP A 169 22.95 3.48 6.48
C TRP A 169 21.85 3.38 7.53
N LEU A 170 20.67 2.83 7.20
CA LEU A 170 19.58 2.64 8.15
C LEU A 170 20.00 1.80 9.35
N VAL A 171 20.71 0.68 9.12
CA VAL A 171 21.23 -0.18 10.20
C VAL A 171 22.22 0.57 11.10
N ASN A 172 23.08 1.43 10.54
CA ASN A 172 24.02 2.20 11.33
C ASN A 172 23.37 3.34 12.12
N GLU A 173 22.28 3.91 11.63
CA GLU A 173 21.55 5.01 12.29
C GLU A 173 20.51 4.51 13.31
N TYR A 174 20.12 3.25 13.21
CA TYR A 174 19.21 2.62 14.17
C TYR A 174 20.05 1.84 15.22
N PRO A 175 20.06 2.32 16.48
CA PRO A 175 20.87 1.71 17.56
C PRO A 175 20.34 0.33 17.98
#